data_ba92b4c71ccbe5954ed3c4519bda2944
#
_entry.id   ba92b4c71ccbe5954ed3c4519bda2944
#
_cell.length_a   1.000
_cell.length_b   1.000
_cell.length_c   1.000
_cell.angle_alpha   90.00
_cell.angle_beta   90.00
_cell.angle_gamma   90.00
#
_symmetry.space_group_name_H-M   'P 1'
#
loop_
_entity.id
_entity.type
_entity.pdbx_description
1 polymer ?
#
loop_
_entity_poly.entity_id
_entity_poly.type
_entity_poly.pdbx_seq_one_letter_code
_entity_poly.pdbx_strand_id
1 'polypeptide(L)'
;PVGAWTTIDDESKKPKSVVRIVERNGVYSGMVEKIFDPAKQDSKCDECASDDPRKGQPVIGMTILTGLKHNGESVYAGGSILDPANGKTYNAKVTVIEGGKKLEMRGSVLFIGRTQTWVRAD
;
A
#
# COMPACT_ATOMS: atom_id res chain seq x y z
N PRO A 1 -4.42 -8.90 -7.88
CA PRO A 1 -4.38 -7.48 -7.51
C PRO A 1 -3.41 -6.67 -8.38
N VAL A 2 -2.81 -7.28 -9.40
CA VAL A 2 -1.89 -6.57 -10.30
C VAL A 2 -2.59 -5.38 -10.95
N GLY A 3 -1.87 -4.25 -11.03
CA GLY A 3 -2.37 -3.03 -11.65
C GLY A 3 -2.18 -1.81 -10.75
N ALA A 4 -2.81 -0.70 -11.15
CA ALA A 4 -2.74 0.54 -10.40
C ALA A 4 -4.01 0.72 -9.55
N TRP A 5 -3.81 1.19 -8.33
CA TRP A 5 -4.88 1.33 -7.34
C TRP A 5 -4.82 2.70 -6.69
N THR A 6 -5.95 3.39 -6.66
CA THR A 6 -6.08 4.66 -5.95
C THR A 6 -6.35 4.38 -4.49
N THR A 7 -5.47 4.87 -3.63
CA THR A 7 -5.68 4.81 -2.18
C THR A 7 -6.53 6.01 -1.75
N ILE A 8 -7.35 5.81 -0.73
CA ILE A 8 -8.30 6.81 -0.25
C ILE A 8 -7.92 7.21 1.17
N ASP A 9 -7.84 8.50 1.44
CA ASP A 9 -7.57 9.01 2.78
C ASP A 9 -8.73 8.67 3.72
N ASP A 10 -8.43 8.11 4.89
CA ASP A 10 -9.45 7.65 5.84
C ASP A 10 -10.30 8.78 6.40
N GLU A 11 -9.72 9.96 6.57
CA GLU A 11 -10.41 11.09 7.16
C GLU A 11 -11.15 11.91 6.11
N SER A 12 -10.45 12.40 5.10
CA SER A 12 -11.02 13.27 4.07
C SER A 12 -11.87 12.53 3.04
N LYS A 13 -11.66 11.20 2.91
CA LYS A 13 -12.29 10.36 1.88
C LYS A 13 -11.92 10.76 0.46
N LYS A 14 -10.84 11.50 0.30
CA LYS A 14 -10.34 11.93 -1.01
C LYS A 14 -9.21 11.01 -1.49
N PRO A 15 -9.00 10.93 -2.81
CA PRO A 15 -7.85 10.18 -3.34
C PRO A 15 -6.54 10.72 -2.77
N LYS A 16 -5.69 9.82 -2.31
CA LYS A 16 -4.43 10.16 -1.67
C LYS A 16 -3.23 9.85 -2.56
N SER A 17 -3.19 8.64 -3.11
CA SER A 17 -2.07 8.20 -3.93
C SER A 17 -2.50 7.10 -4.90
N VAL A 18 -1.63 6.80 -5.86
CA VAL A 18 -1.76 5.61 -6.70
C VAL A 18 -0.62 4.67 -6.35
N VAL A 19 -0.97 3.42 -6.08
CA VAL A 19 -0.02 2.34 -5.81
C VAL A 19 -0.10 1.34 -6.95
N ARG A 20 1.04 1.05 -7.56
CA ARG A 20 1.11 0.02 -8.60
C ARG A 20 1.55 -1.30 -7.99
N ILE A 21 0.70 -2.32 -8.13
CA ILE A 21 1.01 -3.67 -7.67
C ILE A 21 1.50 -4.49 -8.84
N VAL A 22 2.64 -5.15 -8.64
CA VAL A 22 3.26 -6.05 -9.62
C VAL A 22 3.50 -7.41 -8.97
N GLU A 23 3.63 -8.44 -9.81
CA GLU A 23 3.90 -9.79 -9.37
C GLU A 23 5.23 -10.25 -9.95
N ARG A 24 6.03 -10.93 -9.12
CA ARG A 24 7.28 -11.57 -9.57
C ARG A 24 7.43 -12.89 -8.83
N ASN A 25 7.42 -13.98 -9.60
CA ASN A 25 7.58 -15.32 -9.06
C ASN A 25 6.59 -15.67 -7.94
N GLY A 26 5.34 -15.24 -8.11
CA GLY A 26 4.27 -15.51 -7.13
C GLY A 26 4.25 -14.58 -5.93
N VAL A 27 5.13 -13.59 -5.89
CA VAL A 27 5.17 -12.61 -4.81
C VAL A 27 4.73 -11.25 -5.34
N TYR A 28 3.81 -10.60 -4.63
CA TYR A 28 3.24 -9.33 -5.02
C TYR A 28 3.83 -8.20 -4.20
N SER A 29 4.16 -7.10 -4.87
CA SER A 29 4.68 -5.90 -4.23
C SER A 29 3.98 -4.67 -4.79
N GLY A 30 4.03 -3.55 -4.06
CA GLY A 30 3.37 -2.31 -4.47
C GLY A 30 4.25 -1.10 -4.26
N MET A 31 4.28 -0.23 -5.26
CA MET A 31 5.09 0.98 -5.28
C MET A 31 4.21 2.20 -5.42
N VAL A 32 4.52 3.27 -4.69
CA VAL A 32 3.82 4.55 -4.82
C VAL A 32 4.18 5.17 -6.17
N GLU A 33 3.20 5.28 -7.05
CA GLU A 33 3.38 5.82 -8.39
C GLU A 33 3.05 7.30 -8.47
N LYS A 34 2.09 7.75 -7.63
CA LYS A 34 1.59 9.12 -7.67
C LYS A 34 1.07 9.54 -6.30
N ILE A 35 1.25 10.82 -5.98
CA ILE A 35 0.62 11.47 -4.82
C ILE A 35 -0.24 12.61 -5.37
N PHE A 36 -1.49 12.69 -4.92
CA PHE A 36 -2.43 13.67 -5.48
C PHE A 36 -2.24 15.08 -4.91
N ASP A 37 -1.85 15.20 -3.63
CA ASP A 37 -1.69 16.53 -3.01
C ASP A 37 -0.48 17.25 -3.63
N PRO A 38 -0.69 18.42 -4.29
CA PRO A 38 0.42 19.16 -4.89
C PRO A 38 1.49 19.60 -3.89
N ALA A 39 1.10 19.80 -2.63
CA ALA A 39 2.04 20.22 -1.58
C ALA A 39 2.91 19.08 -1.06
N LYS A 40 2.62 17.84 -1.46
CA LYS A 40 3.32 16.65 -0.93
C LYS A 40 4.13 15.88 -1.97
N GLN A 41 4.40 16.50 -3.13
CA GLN A 41 5.12 15.82 -4.22
C GLN A 41 6.56 15.45 -3.81
N ASP A 42 7.19 16.25 -2.95
CA ASP A 42 8.56 16.04 -2.50
C ASP A 42 8.64 15.32 -1.16
N SER A 43 7.56 14.68 -0.72
CA SER A 43 7.53 13.95 0.55
C SER A 43 8.57 12.85 0.58
N LYS A 44 9.21 12.71 1.74
CA LYS A 44 10.21 11.66 2.01
C LYS A 44 9.79 10.90 3.26
N CYS A 45 10.31 9.67 3.41
CA CYS A 45 10.00 8.89 4.62
C CYS A 45 10.89 9.33 5.78
N ASP A 46 10.62 10.51 6.30
CA ASP A 46 11.38 11.05 7.43
C ASP A 46 11.09 10.34 8.74
N GLU A 47 9.89 9.72 8.84
CA GLU A 47 9.46 8.99 10.04
C GLU A 47 9.82 7.50 9.99
N CYS A 48 10.41 7.02 8.89
CA CYS A 48 10.87 5.63 8.80
C CYS A 48 11.88 5.33 9.91
N ALA A 49 11.93 4.07 10.37
CA ALA A 49 12.92 3.61 11.32
C ALA A 49 14.33 3.82 10.79
N SER A 50 15.28 4.12 11.68
CA SER A 50 16.66 4.43 11.28
C SER A 50 17.36 3.27 10.58
N ASP A 51 16.92 2.03 10.82
CA ASP A 51 17.46 0.84 10.17
C ASP A 51 16.70 0.45 8.89
N ASP A 52 15.65 1.18 8.54
CA ASP A 52 14.91 0.95 7.29
C ASP A 52 15.64 1.66 6.16
N PRO A 53 16.01 0.95 5.06
CA PRO A 53 16.69 1.58 3.93
C PRO A 53 15.86 2.65 3.22
N ARG A 54 14.55 2.69 3.48
CA ARG A 54 13.65 3.70 2.91
C ARG A 54 13.67 5.01 3.69
N LYS A 55 14.34 5.06 4.85
CA LYS A 55 14.47 6.27 5.67
C LYS A 55 15.02 7.43 4.84
N GLY A 56 14.30 8.54 4.81
CA GLY A 56 14.70 9.75 4.10
C GLY A 56 14.57 9.68 2.59
N GLN A 57 14.09 8.57 2.03
CA GLN A 57 13.93 8.43 0.58
C GLN A 57 12.60 9.05 0.12
N PRO A 58 12.51 9.48 -1.16
CA PRO A 58 11.25 9.99 -1.70
C PRO A 58 10.15 8.94 -1.62
N VAL A 59 8.94 9.38 -1.26
CA VAL A 59 7.78 8.49 -1.18
C VAL A 59 7.33 8.07 -2.58
N ILE A 60 7.33 8.99 -3.56
CA ILE A 60 7.03 8.61 -4.95
C ILE A 60 8.17 7.71 -5.44
N GLY A 61 7.81 6.56 -5.96
CA GLY A 61 8.75 5.52 -6.41
C GLY A 61 9.09 4.50 -5.33
N MET A 62 8.61 4.69 -4.12
CA MET A 62 8.93 3.82 -2.98
C MET A 62 8.07 2.56 -2.98
N THR A 63 8.71 1.42 -2.79
CA THR A 63 8.00 0.16 -2.54
C THR A 63 7.53 0.15 -1.10
N ILE A 64 6.22 0.20 -0.91
CA ILE A 64 5.61 0.22 0.43
C ILE A 64 4.94 -1.10 0.79
N LEU A 65 4.58 -1.90 -0.20
CA LEU A 65 3.90 -3.19 -0.02
C LEU A 65 4.82 -4.30 -0.51
N THR A 66 5.09 -5.29 0.34
CA THR A 66 6.03 -6.37 -0.01
C THR A 66 5.51 -7.72 0.49
N GLY A 67 5.95 -8.79 -0.16
CA GLY A 67 5.80 -10.13 0.36
C GLY A 67 4.42 -10.75 0.31
N LEU A 68 3.45 -10.12 -0.37
CA LEU A 68 2.11 -10.71 -0.49
C LEU A 68 2.15 -11.95 -1.36
N LYS A 69 1.42 -13.00 -0.93
CA LYS A 69 1.26 -14.24 -1.69
C LYS A 69 -0.20 -14.60 -1.76
N HIS A 70 -0.61 -15.18 -2.87
CA HIS A 70 -1.97 -15.65 -3.07
C HIS A 70 -2.32 -16.71 -2.00
N ASN A 71 -3.44 -16.50 -1.33
CA ASN A 71 -3.87 -17.35 -0.20
C ASN A 71 -5.37 -17.71 -0.34
N GLY A 72 -5.75 -18.24 -1.49
CA GLY A 72 -7.11 -18.66 -1.78
C GLY A 72 -7.93 -17.60 -2.50
N GLU A 73 -8.55 -17.97 -3.59
CA GLU A 73 -9.43 -17.15 -4.43
C GLU A 73 -8.95 -15.69 -4.61
N SER A 74 -9.57 -14.76 -3.90
CA SER A 74 -9.29 -13.32 -4.03
C SER A 74 -8.40 -12.78 -2.92
N VAL A 75 -7.85 -13.64 -2.08
CA VAL A 75 -7.09 -13.23 -0.89
C VAL A 75 -5.59 -13.35 -1.12
N TYR A 76 -4.85 -12.32 -0.74
CA TYR A 76 -3.39 -12.25 -0.78
C TYR A 76 -2.91 -11.82 0.60
N ALA A 77 -2.02 -12.58 1.20
CA ALA A 77 -1.65 -12.41 2.60
C ALA A 77 -0.15 -12.65 2.84
N GLY A 78 0.27 -12.50 4.09
CA GLY A 78 1.65 -12.74 4.51
C GLY A 78 2.62 -11.63 4.14
N GLY A 79 2.10 -10.51 3.70
CA GLY A 79 2.93 -9.37 3.32
C GLY A 79 3.08 -8.34 4.42
N SER A 80 3.71 -7.24 4.05
CA SER A 80 3.99 -6.11 4.93
C SER A 80 3.73 -4.82 4.18
N ILE A 81 3.18 -3.82 4.86
CA ILE A 81 2.95 -2.50 4.28
C ILE A 81 3.50 -1.41 5.20
N LEU A 82 4.24 -0.48 4.59
CA LEU A 82 4.76 0.71 5.27
C LEU A 82 3.79 1.87 5.08
N ASP A 83 3.51 2.59 6.16
CA ASP A 83 2.85 3.89 6.09
C ASP A 83 3.94 4.97 6.16
N PRO A 84 4.27 5.65 5.04
CA PRO A 84 5.35 6.64 5.06
C PRO A 84 5.05 7.85 5.94
N ALA A 85 3.77 8.13 6.22
CA ALA A 85 3.38 9.28 7.03
C ALA A 85 3.79 9.14 8.50
N ASN A 86 3.76 7.90 9.01
CA ASN A 86 4.15 7.65 10.41
C ASN A 86 5.37 6.73 10.55
N GLY A 87 5.88 6.18 9.43
CA GLY A 87 7.04 5.30 9.43
C GLY A 87 6.81 3.91 9.98
N LYS A 88 5.57 3.56 10.28
CA LYS A 88 5.25 2.25 10.85
C LYS A 88 4.97 1.22 9.77
N THR A 89 5.32 -0.02 10.06
CA THR A 89 5.10 -1.16 9.19
C THR A 89 4.05 -2.07 9.80
N TYR A 90 3.13 -2.54 8.96
CA TYR A 90 2.02 -3.38 9.38
C TYR A 90 2.01 -4.67 8.58
N ASN A 91 1.43 -5.72 9.15
CA ASN A 91 1.11 -6.93 8.38
C ASN A 91 0.04 -6.57 7.36
N ALA A 92 0.18 -7.06 6.14
CA ALA A 92 -0.72 -6.71 5.04
C ALA A 92 -1.48 -7.92 4.52
N LYS A 93 -2.79 -7.72 4.34
CA LYS A 93 -3.68 -8.68 3.69
C LYS A 93 -4.54 -7.91 2.69
N VAL A 94 -4.60 -8.43 1.47
CA VAL A 94 -5.39 -7.82 0.39
C VAL A 94 -6.49 -8.79 -0.03
N THR A 95 -7.72 -8.28 -0.16
CA THR A 95 -8.82 -9.03 -0.72
C THR A 95 -9.35 -8.25 -1.93
N VAL A 96 -9.31 -8.87 -3.10
CA VAL A 96 -9.83 -8.27 -4.33
C VAL A 96 -11.34 -8.48 -4.37
N ILE A 97 -12.09 -7.42 -4.59
CA ILE A 97 -13.55 -7.45 -4.57
C ILE A 97 -14.14 -6.78 -5.81
N GLU A 98 -15.45 -6.90 -5.99
CA GLU A 98 -16.21 -6.26 -7.07
C GLU A 98 -15.62 -6.52 -8.45
N GLY A 99 -15.30 -7.79 -8.73
CA GLY A 99 -14.81 -8.19 -10.04
C GLY A 99 -13.46 -7.57 -10.41
N GLY A 100 -12.65 -7.21 -9.43
CA GLY A 100 -11.34 -6.59 -9.65
C GLY A 100 -11.37 -5.08 -9.72
N LYS A 101 -12.52 -4.45 -9.47
CA LYS A 101 -12.63 -2.99 -9.52
C LYS A 101 -12.16 -2.33 -8.23
N LYS A 102 -12.17 -3.07 -7.12
CA LYS A 102 -11.74 -2.60 -5.81
C LYS A 102 -10.95 -3.67 -5.10
N LEU A 103 -10.18 -3.27 -4.11
CA LEU A 103 -9.58 -4.20 -3.16
C LEU A 103 -9.70 -3.63 -1.75
N GLU A 104 -9.69 -4.52 -0.78
CA GLU A 104 -9.60 -4.16 0.62
C GLU A 104 -8.18 -4.45 1.10
N MET A 105 -7.52 -3.43 1.64
CA MET A 105 -6.20 -3.56 2.25
C MET A 105 -6.35 -3.51 3.75
N ARG A 106 -6.04 -4.62 4.41
CA ARG A 106 -6.01 -4.67 5.87
C ARG A 106 -4.58 -4.62 6.36
N GLY A 107 -4.25 -3.55 7.08
CA GLY A 107 -3.00 -3.43 7.82
C GLY A 107 -3.25 -3.75 9.28
N SER A 108 -2.41 -4.59 9.87
CA SER A 108 -2.62 -5.01 11.26
C SER A 108 -1.31 -5.22 12.01
N VAL A 109 -1.39 -5.01 13.33
CA VAL A 109 -0.33 -5.35 14.28
C VAL A 109 -1.00 -6.10 15.43
N LEU A 110 -0.54 -7.32 15.69
CA LEU A 110 -1.16 -8.22 16.69
C LEU A 110 -2.66 -8.41 16.34
N PHE A 111 -3.57 -8.01 17.24
CA PHE A 111 -5.00 -8.18 17.06
C PHE A 111 -5.71 -6.91 16.57
N ILE A 112 -4.95 -5.82 16.39
CA ILE A 112 -5.50 -4.53 15.98
C ILE A 112 -5.22 -4.33 14.50
N GLY A 113 -6.27 -4.01 13.73
CA GLY A 113 -6.13 -3.77 12.31
C GLY A 113 -7.10 -2.73 11.81
N ARG A 114 -6.79 -2.21 10.62
CA ARG A 114 -7.63 -1.25 9.90
C ARG A 114 -7.74 -1.69 8.46
N THR A 115 -8.95 -1.65 7.92
CA THR A 115 -9.20 -1.98 6.52
C THR A 115 -9.52 -0.73 5.73
N GLN A 116 -8.82 -0.56 4.61
CA GLN A 116 -9.06 0.52 3.65
C GLN A 116 -9.55 -0.10 2.35
N THR A 117 -10.40 0.62 1.63
CA THR A 117 -10.78 0.23 0.27
C THR A 117 -9.99 1.05 -0.73
N TRP A 118 -9.30 0.36 -1.64
CA TRP A 118 -8.58 0.97 -2.75
C TRP A 118 -9.38 0.73 -4.03
N VAL A 119 -9.38 1.71 -4.92
CA VAL A 119 -10.17 1.66 -6.16
C VAL A 119 -9.22 1.52 -7.35
N ARG A 120 -9.54 0.62 -8.27
CA ARG A 120 -8.70 0.42 -9.46
C ARG A 120 -8.57 1.72 -10.25
N ALA A 121 -7.33 2.05 -10.61
CA ALA A 121 -6.98 3.29 -11.29
C ALA A 121 -6.65 3.10 -12.78
N ASP A 122 -6.50 1.85 -13.24
CA ASP A 122 -6.16 1.54 -14.65
C ASP A 122 -7.21 0.70 -15.37
#